data_a228d4f9e77ec9277a25ece6e802a196
#
_entry.id   a228d4f9e77ec9277a25ece6e802a196
#
_cell.length_a   1.000
_cell.length_b   1.000
_cell.length_c   1.000
_cell.angle_alpha   90.00
_cell.angle_beta   90.00
_cell.angle_gamma   90.00
#
_symmetry.space_group_name_H-M   'P 1'
#
loop_
_entity.id
_entity.type
_entity.pdbx_description
1 polymer ?
#
loop_
_entity_poly.entity_id
_entity_poly.type
_entity_poly.pdbx_seq_one_letter_code
_entity_poly.pdbx_strand_id
1 'polypeptide(L)'
;MKLSNSFEVVIFICYNILMQLDQLFEFVYILIDKKQVTAKEMAERFGVSTRTIYRWIDTLSVSGIPVYSLKGRGGGIAISENFTMDNTVLSEDEKLAIVSSVKALENLSGKTDTSITPERKAADKLSRLVTSDTDWLEVDFAPWSPEGSEVRNLFGILRDSILKKRQITFDYFTGDGRSEKRTVHPWKLVFRGQSWYLLGWCTARKAERFFKLTRMRNLIMNSKNATVTKNSAATKLAQAPDYSAPLIQVKAKITKEKVSYLMDSFICSEIKPQKNGSINVTFTAPDTPWLCQILLSFGSQIKILSPVRIKKTISEMSEKIFKLYK
;
A
#
# COMPACT_ATOMS: atom_id res chain seq x y z
N MET A 1 -17.77 -7.25 45.44
CA MET A 1 -18.72 -6.53 44.55
C MET A 1 -18.41 -5.05 44.57
N LYS A 2 -17.29 -4.60 43.90
CA LYS A 2 -16.85 -3.19 43.77
C LYS A 2 -15.88 -2.97 42.61
N LEU A 3 -16.12 -3.59 41.44
CA LEU A 3 -15.30 -3.41 40.23
C LEU A 3 -16.11 -2.89 39.01
N SER A 4 -17.41 -2.64 39.18
CA SER A 4 -18.30 -2.19 38.09
C SER A 4 -18.21 -0.68 37.80
N ASN A 5 -17.94 0.16 38.82
CA ASN A 5 -18.00 1.62 38.68
C ASN A 5 -16.82 2.25 37.89
N SER A 6 -15.65 1.63 37.90
CA SER A 6 -14.48 2.23 37.24
C SER A 6 -14.55 2.15 35.71
N PHE A 7 -15.13 1.09 35.17
CA PHE A 7 -15.25 0.88 33.73
C PHE A 7 -16.33 1.78 33.11
N GLU A 8 -17.46 1.96 33.80
CA GLU A 8 -18.52 2.88 33.37
C GLU A 8 -18.05 4.34 33.42
N VAL A 9 -17.26 4.70 34.41
CA VAL A 9 -16.68 6.05 34.54
C VAL A 9 -15.67 6.31 33.43
N VAL A 10 -14.83 5.34 33.05
CA VAL A 10 -13.88 5.45 31.94
C VAL A 10 -14.61 5.58 30.60
N ILE A 11 -15.63 4.76 30.37
CA ILE A 11 -16.45 4.85 29.14
C ILE A 11 -17.17 6.21 29.08
N PHE A 12 -17.72 6.69 30.17
CA PHE A 12 -18.39 7.99 30.26
C PHE A 12 -17.41 9.15 30.00
N ILE A 13 -16.19 9.07 30.52
CA ILE A 13 -15.14 10.07 30.29
C ILE A 13 -14.69 10.01 28.81
N CYS A 14 -14.45 8.83 28.25
CA CYS A 14 -14.08 8.69 26.83
C CYS A 14 -15.19 9.19 25.91
N TYR A 15 -16.45 8.89 26.21
CA TYR A 15 -17.60 9.38 25.44
C TYR A 15 -17.71 10.91 25.48
N ASN A 16 -17.54 11.52 26.66
CA ASN A 16 -17.55 12.98 26.78
C ASN A 16 -16.37 13.65 26.07
N ILE A 17 -15.18 13.05 26.08
CA ILE A 17 -14.02 13.55 25.36
C ILE A 17 -14.25 13.48 23.85
N LEU A 18 -14.79 12.38 23.33
CA LEU A 18 -15.14 12.24 21.90
C LEU A 18 -16.18 13.29 21.46
N MET A 19 -17.24 13.45 22.25
CA MET A 19 -18.29 14.46 21.99
C MET A 19 -17.73 15.89 21.99
N GLN A 20 -16.79 16.19 22.90
CA GLN A 20 -16.14 17.50 22.93
C GLN A 20 -15.23 17.73 21.70
N LEU A 21 -14.59 16.69 21.23
CA LEU A 21 -13.74 16.75 20.04
C LEU A 21 -14.58 17.07 18.79
N ASP A 22 -15.68 16.37 18.60
CA ASP A 22 -16.61 16.59 17.49
C ASP A 22 -17.15 18.03 17.50
N GLN A 23 -17.54 18.53 18.65
CA GLN A 23 -18.03 19.92 18.82
C GLN A 23 -16.95 20.95 18.51
N LEU A 24 -15.70 20.73 18.91
CA LEU A 24 -14.57 21.59 18.60
C LEU A 24 -14.30 21.64 17.07
N PHE A 25 -14.32 20.51 16.39
CA PHE A 25 -14.19 20.47 14.94
C PHE A 25 -15.32 21.19 14.22
N GLU A 26 -16.58 20.94 14.64
CA GLU A 26 -17.74 21.65 14.09
C GLU A 26 -17.64 23.16 14.31
N PHE A 27 -17.17 23.60 15.48
CA PHE A 27 -16.95 25.02 15.78
C PHE A 27 -15.92 25.67 14.85
N VAL A 28 -14.78 24.99 14.62
CA VAL A 28 -13.76 25.47 13.67
C VAL A 28 -14.32 25.55 12.26
N TYR A 29 -15.08 24.52 11.83
CA TYR A 29 -15.70 24.50 10.51
C TYR A 29 -16.68 25.66 10.29
N ILE A 30 -17.48 25.99 11.30
CA ILE A 30 -18.43 27.14 11.26
C ILE A 30 -17.64 28.43 11.15
N LEU A 31 -16.51 28.57 11.87
CA LEU A 31 -15.67 29.78 11.80
C LEU A 31 -15.01 29.94 10.42
N ILE A 32 -14.60 28.85 9.79
CA ILE A 32 -14.05 28.87 8.42
C ILE A 32 -15.13 29.32 7.43
N ASP A 33 -16.36 28.83 7.56
CA ASP A 33 -17.49 29.12 6.66
C ASP A 33 -18.02 30.54 6.85
N LYS A 34 -18.37 30.89 8.09
CA LYS A 34 -19.01 32.19 8.41
C LYS A 34 -18.03 33.33 8.64
N LYS A 35 -16.73 33.05 8.76
CA LYS A 35 -15.64 33.98 9.07
C LYS A 35 -15.74 34.61 10.47
N GLN A 36 -16.93 34.92 10.95
CA GLN A 36 -17.18 35.52 12.26
C GLN A 36 -18.51 35.02 12.85
N VAL A 37 -18.53 34.71 14.14
CA VAL A 37 -19.72 34.25 14.88
C VAL A 37 -19.75 34.86 16.27
N THR A 38 -20.89 34.91 16.93
CA THR A 38 -20.97 35.41 18.32
C THR A 38 -20.85 34.25 19.31
N ALA A 39 -20.27 34.53 20.49
CA ALA A 39 -20.15 33.55 21.56
C ALA A 39 -21.54 33.08 22.03
N LYS A 40 -22.57 33.95 21.96
CA LYS A 40 -23.94 33.62 22.32
C LYS A 40 -24.57 32.62 21.30
N GLU A 41 -24.44 32.91 20.00
CA GLU A 41 -24.92 32.04 18.94
C GLU A 41 -24.31 30.62 19.04
N MET A 42 -23.00 30.55 19.30
CA MET A 42 -22.31 29.24 19.45
C MET A 42 -22.71 28.52 20.74
N ALA A 43 -22.88 29.25 21.84
CA ALA A 43 -23.35 28.69 23.10
C ALA A 43 -24.74 28.05 22.97
N GLU A 44 -25.66 28.73 22.27
CA GLU A 44 -26.99 28.23 21.97
C GLU A 44 -26.95 27.00 21.05
N ARG A 45 -26.15 27.06 19.99
CA ARG A 45 -26.03 25.95 19.02
C ARG A 45 -25.49 24.67 19.64
N PHE A 46 -24.46 24.78 20.47
CA PHE A 46 -23.82 23.59 21.08
C PHE A 46 -24.39 23.21 22.45
N GLY A 47 -25.37 23.95 22.96
CA GLY A 47 -25.98 23.67 24.27
C GLY A 47 -25.00 23.86 25.42
N VAL A 48 -24.04 24.78 25.30
CA VAL A 48 -22.99 25.05 26.32
C VAL A 48 -23.04 26.50 26.80
N SER A 49 -22.29 26.81 27.87
CA SER A 49 -22.17 28.21 28.33
C SER A 49 -21.22 29.00 27.42
N THR A 50 -21.41 30.35 27.37
CA THR A 50 -20.48 31.23 26.68
C THR A 50 -19.05 31.14 27.25
N ARG A 51 -18.91 30.84 28.56
CA ARG A 51 -17.63 30.55 29.21
C ARG A 51 -16.95 29.31 28.59
N THR A 52 -17.72 28.30 28.24
CA THR A 52 -17.22 27.09 27.58
C THR A 52 -16.70 27.43 26.17
N ILE A 53 -17.42 28.26 25.42
CA ILE A 53 -16.98 28.75 24.11
C ILE A 53 -15.63 29.49 24.20
N TYR A 54 -15.45 30.37 25.17
CA TYR A 54 -14.16 31.05 25.36
C TYR A 54 -13.03 30.09 25.74
N ARG A 55 -13.29 29.04 26.52
CA ARG A 55 -12.33 27.97 26.78
C ARG A 55 -11.94 27.23 25.49
N TRP A 56 -12.90 26.99 24.60
CA TRP A 56 -12.60 26.39 23.31
C TRP A 56 -11.69 27.26 22.45
N ILE A 57 -11.91 28.60 22.45
CA ILE A 57 -11.01 29.55 21.77
C ILE A 57 -9.59 29.42 22.31
N ASP A 58 -9.44 29.44 23.65
CA ASP A 58 -8.12 29.30 24.28
C ASP A 58 -7.45 27.98 23.91
N THR A 59 -8.21 26.88 23.93
CA THR A 59 -7.72 25.54 23.56
C THR A 59 -7.29 25.51 22.10
N LEU A 60 -8.07 26.04 21.17
CA LEU A 60 -7.77 26.10 19.74
C LEU A 60 -6.53 26.98 19.49
N SER A 61 -6.44 28.15 20.16
CA SER A 61 -5.29 29.03 20.03
C SER A 61 -3.99 28.38 20.49
N VAL A 62 -4.02 27.67 21.64
CA VAL A 62 -2.87 26.88 22.13
C VAL A 62 -2.49 25.76 21.17
N SER A 63 -3.48 25.20 20.46
CA SER A 63 -3.27 24.16 19.46
C SER A 63 -2.82 24.71 18.08
N GLY A 64 -2.52 26.01 17.98
CA GLY A 64 -2.04 26.63 16.74
C GLY A 64 -3.13 27.07 15.77
N ILE A 65 -4.41 26.96 16.14
CA ILE A 65 -5.53 27.47 15.32
C ILE A 65 -5.77 28.93 15.69
N PRO A 66 -5.54 29.90 14.80
CA PRO A 66 -5.57 31.32 15.13
C PRO A 66 -7.01 31.84 15.23
N VAL A 67 -7.69 31.48 16.30
CA VAL A 67 -9.03 31.94 16.66
C VAL A 67 -8.87 33.07 17.70
N TYR A 68 -9.58 34.18 17.51
CA TYR A 68 -9.52 35.33 18.38
C TYR A 68 -10.89 35.97 18.58
N SER A 69 -11.02 36.74 19.66
CA SER A 69 -12.24 37.47 19.97
C SER A 69 -12.10 38.96 19.63
N LEU A 70 -13.04 39.50 18.87
CA LEU A 70 -13.18 40.90 18.56
C LEU A 70 -14.10 41.61 19.59
N LYS A 71 -13.63 42.70 20.20
CA LYS A 71 -14.43 43.47 21.17
C LYS A 71 -15.19 44.61 20.45
N GLY A 72 -16.35 44.97 20.96
CA GLY A 72 -17.12 46.13 20.53
C GLY A 72 -18.45 45.79 19.85
N ARG A 73 -19.15 46.86 19.35
CA ARG A 73 -20.43 46.74 18.63
C ARG A 73 -20.18 46.09 17.28
N GLY A 74 -20.66 44.86 17.11
CA GLY A 74 -20.33 44.00 15.93
C GLY A 74 -19.15 43.07 16.16
N GLY A 75 -18.61 42.99 17.39
CA GLY A 75 -17.58 42.03 17.76
C GLY A 75 -18.10 40.59 17.80
N GLY A 76 -17.19 39.64 17.87
CA GLY A 76 -17.48 38.23 17.88
C GLY A 76 -16.20 37.39 17.96
N ILE A 77 -16.33 36.14 17.63
CA ILE A 77 -15.23 35.20 17.49
C ILE A 77 -14.93 35.07 16.01
N ALA A 78 -13.67 35.23 15.63
CA ALA A 78 -13.22 35.12 14.25
C ALA A 78 -11.98 34.26 14.18
N ILE A 79 -11.77 33.68 12.99
CA ILE A 79 -10.56 32.98 12.63
C ILE A 79 -9.75 33.87 11.67
N SER A 80 -8.43 33.80 11.70
CA SER A 80 -7.59 34.58 10.81
C SER A 80 -7.98 34.37 9.35
N GLU A 81 -8.08 35.44 8.55
CA GLU A 81 -8.49 35.39 7.15
C GLU A 81 -7.59 34.52 6.29
N ASN A 82 -6.33 34.39 6.67
CA ASN A 82 -5.35 33.53 6.00
C ASN A 82 -5.28 32.13 6.59
N PHE A 83 -6.14 31.80 7.56
CA PHE A 83 -6.20 30.47 8.12
C PHE A 83 -7.06 29.60 7.21
N THR A 84 -6.39 28.76 6.47
CA THR A 84 -6.96 27.54 5.90
C THR A 84 -6.47 26.39 6.74
N MET A 85 -7.33 25.44 7.02
CA MET A 85 -6.97 24.22 7.77
C MET A 85 -5.78 23.49 7.12
N ASP A 86 -5.50 23.84 5.88
CA ASP A 86 -4.46 23.30 5.03
C ASP A 86 -3.03 23.70 5.39
N ASN A 87 -2.84 24.91 6.00
CA ASN A 87 -1.48 25.46 6.19
C ASN A 87 -0.88 25.20 7.58
N THR A 88 -1.65 24.67 8.53
CA THR A 88 -1.21 24.58 9.93
C THR A 88 -0.86 23.16 10.37
N VAL A 89 -1.35 22.13 9.69
CA VAL A 89 -1.20 20.72 10.09
C VAL A 89 -0.15 19.99 9.26
N LEU A 90 0.05 20.38 8.01
CA LEU A 90 0.97 19.72 7.08
C LEU A 90 1.86 20.74 6.39
N SER A 91 3.17 20.51 6.39
CA SER A 91 4.13 21.25 5.56
C SER A 91 3.86 21.00 4.07
N GLU A 92 4.39 21.85 3.18
CA GLU A 92 4.26 21.65 1.73
C GLU A 92 4.86 20.32 1.28
N ASP A 93 5.98 19.89 1.87
CA ASP A 93 6.60 18.60 1.58
C ASP A 93 5.72 17.42 2.02
N GLU A 94 5.05 17.53 3.18
CA GLU A 94 4.11 16.50 3.64
C GLU A 94 2.85 16.43 2.77
N LYS A 95 2.32 17.59 2.36
CA LYS A 95 1.21 17.66 1.40
C LYS A 95 1.59 17.01 0.07
N LEU A 96 2.76 17.38 -0.47
CA LEU A 96 3.29 16.81 -1.71
C LEU A 96 3.44 15.29 -1.60
N ALA A 97 4.00 14.79 -0.49
CA ALA A 97 4.15 13.36 -0.24
C ALA A 97 2.79 12.63 -0.21
N ILE A 98 1.78 13.22 0.44
CA ILE A 98 0.42 12.64 0.50
C ILE A 98 -0.20 12.60 -0.90
N VAL A 99 -0.18 13.72 -1.64
CA VAL A 99 -0.77 13.81 -2.97
C VAL A 99 -0.12 12.83 -3.93
N SER A 100 1.22 12.77 -3.94
CA SER A 100 1.98 11.83 -4.77
C SER A 100 1.67 10.37 -4.42
N SER A 101 1.53 10.06 -3.13
CA SER A 101 1.14 8.71 -2.68
C SER A 101 -0.26 8.31 -3.14
N VAL A 102 -1.24 9.23 -3.06
CA VAL A 102 -2.61 8.96 -3.50
C VAL A 102 -2.67 8.80 -5.02
N LYS A 103 -1.95 9.65 -5.78
CA LYS A 103 -1.82 9.51 -7.24
C LYS A 103 -1.18 8.17 -7.63
N ALA A 104 -0.12 7.76 -6.96
CA ALA A 104 0.51 6.46 -7.20
C ALA A 104 -0.46 5.28 -6.99
N LEU A 105 -1.36 5.38 -6.00
CA LEU A 105 -2.36 4.36 -5.71
C LEU A 105 -3.57 4.41 -6.68
N GLU A 106 -3.81 5.53 -7.35
CA GLU A 106 -4.92 5.69 -8.30
C GLU A 106 -4.90 4.63 -9.41
N ASN A 107 -3.71 4.32 -9.92
CA ASN A 107 -3.50 3.33 -10.96
C ASN A 107 -3.81 1.88 -10.53
N LEU A 108 -3.94 1.60 -9.22
CA LEU A 108 -4.35 0.30 -8.71
C LEU A 108 -5.84 0.01 -8.90
N SER A 109 -6.67 1.04 -8.88
CA SER A 109 -8.14 0.89 -8.87
C SER A 109 -8.74 0.67 -10.26
N GLY A 110 -7.93 0.72 -11.31
CA GLY A 110 -8.32 0.45 -12.70
C GLY A 110 -8.84 1.68 -13.43
N LYS A 111 -8.22 2.00 -14.57
CA LYS A 111 -8.79 2.93 -15.57
C LYS A 111 -9.97 2.24 -16.26
N THR A 112 -11.14 2.29 -15.69
CA THR A 112 -12.37 2.19 -16.49
C THR A 112 -12.74 3.61 -16.89
N ASP A 113 -12.82 3.87 -18.16
CA ASP A 113 -13.01 5.18 -18.81
C ASP A 113 -14.24 6.00 -18.33
N THR A 114 -15.04 5.49 -17.43
CA THR A 114 -16.31 6.10 -17.02
C THR A 114 -16.58 6.18 -15.53
N SER A 115 -15.81 5.53 -14.67
CA SER A 115 -16.04 5.59 -13.21
C SER A 115 -14.95 6.36 -12.48
N ILE A 116 -15.29 7.54 -11.98
CA ILE A 116 -14.43 8.31 -11.09
C ILE A 116 -14.31 7.52 -9.79
N THR A 117 -13.13 6.87 -9.57
CA THR A 117 -12.86 6.12 -8.35
C THR A 117 -12.76 7.05 -7.12
N PRO A 118 -13.03 6.57 -5.89
CA PRO A 118 -12.84 7.36 -4.68
C PRO A 118 -11.41 7.91 -4.55
N GLU A 119 -10.41 7.14 -4.96
CA GLU A 119 -9.00 7.50 -4.93
C GLU A 119 -8.73 8.68 -5.88
N ARG A 120 -9.28 8.65 -7.10
CA ARG A 120 -9.16 9.76 -8.06
C ARG A 120 -9.83 11.03 -7.57
N LYS A 121 -11.03 10.91 -6.99
CA LYS A 121 -11.71 12.06 -6.35
C LYS A 121 -10.88 12.64 -5.22
N ALA A 122 -10.22 11.79 -4.43
CA ALA A 122 -9.35 12.24 -3.35
C ALA A 122 -8.09 12.91 -3.92
N ALA A 123 -7.43 12.32 -4.92
CA ALA A 123 -6.26 12.90 -5.58
C ALA A 123 -6.58 14.27 -6.19
N ASP A 124 -7.68 14.40 -6.93
CA ASP A 124 -8.13 15.67 -7.53
C ASP A 124 -8.43 16.76 -6.50
N LYS A 125 -9.00 16.38 -5.35
CA LYS A 125 -9.23 17.33 -4.25
C LYS A 125 -7.94 17.74 -3.56
N LEU A 126 -7.07 16.77 -3.27
CA LEU A 126 -5.81 17.00 -2.56
C LEU A 126 -4.79 17.74 -3.44
N SER A 127 -4.77 17.52 -4.75
CA SER A 127 -3.87 18.24 -5.66
C SER A 127 -4.08 19.75 -5.67
N ARG A 128 -5.29 20.22 -5.31
CA ARG A 128 -5.59 21.66 -5.17
C ARG A 128 -4.97 22.27 -3.91
N LEU A 129 -4.50 21.45 -2.97
CA LEU A 129 -3.88 21.90 -1.71
C LEU A 129 -2.36 22.07 -1.83
N VAL A 130 -1.78 21.68 -2.98
CA VAL A 130 -0.34 21.71 -3.23
C VAL A 130 -0.06 22.67 -4.37
N THR A 131 0.88 23.57 -4.16
CA THR A 131 1.34 24.52 -5.18
C THR A 131 2.42 23.95 -6.09
N SER A 132 3.05 22.85 -5.66
CA SER A 132 4.13 22.18 -6.39
C SER A 132 3.59 21.25 -7.47
N ASP A 133 4.40 21.00 -8.50
CA ASP A 133 4.10 20.02 -9.52
C ASP A 133 4.04 18.61 -8.91
N THR A 134 2.90 17.97 -9.06
CA THR A 134 2.63 16.63 -8.52
C THR A 134 2.79 15.53 -9.57
N ASP A 135 3.27 15.86 -10.76
CA ASP A 135 3.38 14.94 -11.90
C ASP A 135 4.76 14.28 -12.04
N TRP A 136 5.59 14.44 -11.00
CA TRP A 136 6.95 13.89 -10.97
C TRP A 136 7.01 12.38 -10.72
N LEU A 137 5.89 11.75 -10.29
CA LEU A 137 5.80 10.33 -9.97
C LEU A 137 4.55 9.72 -10.59
N GLU A 138 4.75 8.77 -11.51
CA GLU A 138 3.72 7.87 -12.00
C GLU A 138 4.09 6.43 -11.62
N VAL A 139 3.15 5.66 -11.06
CA VAL A 139 3.36 4.25 -10.71
C VAL A 139 2.31 3.42 -11.42
N ASP A 140 2.75 2.58 -12.35
CA ASP A 140 1.91 1.59 -12.99
C ASP A 140 2.22 0.19 -12.43
N PHE A 141 1.25 -0.35 -11.69
CA PHE A 141 1.33 -1.70 -11.15
C PHE A 141 0.75 -2.77 -12.08
N ALA A 142 0.29 -2.38 -13.26
CA ALA A 142 -0.26 -3.33 -14.21
C ALA A 142 0.86 -4.23 -14.76
N PRO A 143 0.63 -5.54 -14.89
CA PRO A 143 1.54 -6.40 -15.65
C PRO A 143 1.53 -5.93 -17.12
N TRP A 144 2.68 -6.05 -17.79
CA TRP A 144 2.84 -5.79 -19.23
C TRP A 144 2.03 -6.79 -20.08
N SER A 145 0.73 -6.89 -19.84
CA SER A 145 -0.18 -7.82 -20.49
C SER A 145 -1.52 -7.13 -20.77
N PRO A 146 -2.14 -7.41 -21.93
CA PRO A 146 -3.51 -6.96 -22.23
C PRO A 146 -4.52 -7.40 -21.17
N GLU A 147 -4.21 -8.44 -20.39
CA GLU A 147 -5.04 -8.99 -19.30
C GLU A 147 -5.01 -8.16 -18.01
N GLY A 148 -4.39 -6.97 -18.03
CA GLY A 148 -4.34 -6.08 -16.86
C GLY A 148 -5.72 -5.74 -16.26
N SER A 149 -6.81 -5.87 -17.04
CA SER A 149 -8.18 -5.70 -16.55
C SER A 149 -8.60 -6.78 -15.55
N GLU A 150 -8.19 -8.03 -15.72
CA GLU A 150 -8.54 -9.13 -14.80
C GLU A 150 -7.88 -8.94 -13.43
N VAL A 151 -6.60 -8.56 -13.40
CA VAL A 151 -5.87 -8.32 -12.13
C VAL A 151 -6.47 -7.12 -11.40
N ARG A 152 -6.89 -6.08 -12.13
CA ARG A 152 -7.57 -4.91 -11.56
C ARG A 152 -8.91 -5.27 -10.94
N ASN A 153 -9.72 -6.09 -11.62
CA ASN A 153 -11.00 -6.57 -11.08
C ASN A 153 -10.79 -7.41 -9.81
N LEU A 154 -9.80 -8.31 -9.81
CA LEU A 154 -9.41 -9.08 -8.64
C LEU A 154 -9.03 -8.17 -7.48
N PHE A 155 -8.26 -7.11 -7.75
CA PHE A 155 -7.83 -6.15 -6.74
C PHE A 155 -9.02 -5.46 -6.07
N GLY A 156 -10.00 -4.99 -6.84
CA GLY A 156 -11.22 -4.36 -6.33
C GLY A 156 -12.02 -5.28 -5.42
N ILE A 157 -12.26 -6.52 -5.85
CA ILE A 157 -12.99 -7.52 -5.05
C ILE A 157 -12.23 -7.84 -3.76
N LEU A 158 -10.91 -8.00 -3.83
CA LEU A 158 -10.08 -8.30 -2.67
C LEU A 158 -10.04 -7.13 -1.68
N ARG A 159 -9.89 -5.89 -2.15
CA ARG A 159 -9.97 -4.69 -1.32
C ARG A 159 -11.29 -4.64 -0.56
N ASP A 160 -12.40 -4.80 -1.27
CA ASP A 160 -13.73 -4.79 -0.67
C ASP A 160 -13.92 -5.91 0.34
N SER A 161 -13.41 -7.11 0.04
CA SER A 161 -13.50 -8.25 0.95
C SER A 161 -12.70 -8.02 2.25
N ILE A 162 -11.53 -7.39 2.15
CA ILE A 162 -10.69 -7.03 3.30
C ILE A 162 -11.39 -5.96 4.15
N LEU A 163 -11.85 -4.87 3.54
CA LEU A 163 -12.49 -3.75 4.24
C LEU A 163 -13.82 -4.15 4.90
N LYS A 164 -14.63 -4.94 4.18
CA LYS A 164 -15.91 -5.47 4.69
C LYS A 164 -15.74 -6.70 5.58
N LYS A 165 -14.50 -7.15 5.82
CA LYS A 165 -14.18 -8.37 6.61
C LYS A 165 -14.97 -9.59 6.13
N ARG A 166 -14.99 -9.83 4.82
CA ARG A 166 -15.69 -10.96 4.20
C ARG A 166 -14.71 -12.06 3.82
N GLN A 167 -15.14 -13.31 4.01
CA GLN A 167 -14.44 -14.49 3.53
C GLN A 167 -14.50 -14.56 2.00
N ILE A 168 -13.46 -15.08 1.38
CA ILE A 168 -13.38 -15.26 -0.06
C ILE A 168 -13.12 -16.72 -0.43
N THR A 169 -13.55 -17.09 -1.63
CA THR A 169 -13.24 -18.39 -2.24
C THR A 169 -12.75 -18.19 -3.66
N PHE A 170 -11.73 -18.94 -4.06
CA PHE A 170 -11.14 -18.87 -5.39
C PHE A 170 -10.45 -20.19 -5.76
N ASP A 171 -10.21 -20.40 -7.05
CA ASP A 171 -9.37 -21.47 -7.56
C ASP A 171 -7.93 -20.97 -7.64
N TYR A 172 -6.98 -21.75 -7.13
CA TYR A 172 -5.57 -21.35 -7.02
C TYR A 172 -4.66 -22.36 -7.72
N PHE A 173 -3.87 -21.86 -8.68
CA PHE A 173 -2.82 -22.65 -9.34
C PHE A 173 -1.59 -22.71 -8.45
N THR A 174 -1.31 -23.90 -7.94
CA THR A 174 -0.14 -24.17 -7.10
C THR A 174 1.15 -24.23 -7.92
N GLY A 175 2.31 -24.19 -7.28
CA GLY A 175 3.61 -24.21 -7.96
C GLY A 175 3.90 -25.51 -8.70
N ASP A 176 3.21 -26.59 -8.36
CA ASP A 176 3.26 -27.91 -9.01
C ASP A 176 2.18 -28.09 -10.11
N GLY A 177 1.54 -26.99 -10.53
CA GLY A 177 0.59 -26.98 -11.65
C GLY A 177 -0.83 -27.46 -11.33
N ARG A 178 -1.14 -27.84 -10.09
CA ARG A 178 -2.49 -28.26 -9.71
C ARG A 178 -3.39 -27.06 -9.43
N SER A 179 -4.67 -27.19 -9.78
CA SER A 179 -5.69 -26.22 -9.38
C SER A 179 -6.42 -26.73 -8.15
N GLU A 180 -6.45 -25.90 -7.09
CA GLU A 180 -7.11 -26.26 -5.83
C GLU A 180 -8.04 -25.12 -5.39
N LYS A 181 -9.26 -25.47 -4.98
CA LYS A 181 -10.18 -24.49 -4.41
C LYS A 181 -9.72 -24.06 -3.03
N ARG A 182 -9.65 -22.74 -2.80
CA ARG A 182 -9.21 -22.13 -1.54
C ARG A 182 -10.30 -21.26 -0.96
N THR A 183 -10.51 -21.39 0.34
CA THR A 183 -11.31 -20.48 1.13
C THR A 183 -10.39 -19.77 2.11
N VAL A 184 -10.44 -18.42 2.11
CA VAL A 184 -9.47 -17.60 2.83
C VAL A 184 -10.19 -16.47 3.58
N HIS A 185 -9.71 -16.17 4.79
CA HIS A 185 -10.02 -14.94 5.51
C HIS A 185 -8.97 -13.90 5.11
N PRO A 186 -9.29 -12.93 4.25
CA PRO A 186 -8.32 -12.00 3.69
C PRO A 186 -7.93 -10.94 4.72
N TRP A 187 -6.64 -10.56 4.76
CA TRP A 187 -6.14 -9.58 5.73
C TRP A 187 -5.57 -8.34 5.08
N LYS A 188 -4.72 -8.50 4.06
CA LYS A 188 -4.14 -7.37 3.31
C LYS A 188 -3.57 -7.79 1.96
N LEU A 189 -3.47 -6.82 1.06
CA LEU A 189 -2.71 -6.93 -0.17
C LEU A 189 -1.26 -6.49 0.06
N VAL A 190 -0.32 -7.17 -0.57
CA VAL A 190 1.11 -6.91 -0.46
C VAL A 190 1.71 -6.90 -1.86
N PHE A 191 2.33 -5.79 -2.24
CA PHE A 191 3.15 -5.72 -3.46
C PHE A 191 4.59 -6.04 -3.11
N ARG A 192 5.18 -7.04 -3.78
CA ARG A 192 6.55 -7.45 -3.54
C ARG A 192 7.12 -8.19 -4.76
N GLY A 193 8.38 -7.90 -5.11
CA GLY A 193 9.06 -8.56 -6.23
C GLY A 193 8.23 -8.50 -7.51
N GLN A 194 7.77 -7.32 -7.88
CA GLN A 194 6.96 -7.03 -9.08
C GLN A 194 5.65 -7.84 -9.15
N SER A 195 5.12 -8.27 -8.01
CA SER A 195 3.90 -9.07 -7.97
C SER A 195 3.02 -8.73 -6.76
N TRP A 196 1.73 -8.79 -6.96
CA TRP A 196 0.73 -8.66 -5.91
C TRP A 196 0.42 -10.00 -5.26
N TYR A 197 0.29 -9.95 -3.94
CA TYR A 197 -0.07 -11.08 -3.10
C TYR A 197 -1.20 -10.72 -2.16
N LEU A 198 -2.10 -11.66 -1.93
CA LEU A 198 -3.04 -11.64 -0.83
C LEU A 198 -2.41 -12.38 0.36
N LEU A 199 -2.31 -11.73 1.50
CA LEU A 199 -2.04 -12.38 2.79
C LEU A 199 -3.35 -12.64 3.50
N GLY A 200 -3.55 -13.87 3.96
CA GLY A 200 -4.74 -14.25 4.72
C GLY A 200 -4.61 -15.63 5.34
N TRP A 201 -5.62 -15.98 6.14
CA TRP A 201 -5.73 -17.31 6.74
C TRP A 201 -6.41 -18.30 5.80
N CYS A 202 -5.72 -19.34 5.42
CA CYS A 202 -6.25 -20.41 4.58
C CYS A 202 -6.96 -21.46 5.43
N THR A 203 -8.27 -21.65 5.25
CA THR A 203 -9.06 -22.60 6.04
C THR A 203 -8.64 -24.04 5.78
N ALA A 204 -8.33 -24.40 4.51
CA ALA A 204 -7.91 -25.76 4.13
C ALA A 204 -6.53 -26.15 4.71
N ARG A 205 -5.61 -25.18 4.85
CA ARG A 205 -4.27 -25.44 5.38
C ARG A 205 -4.13 -25.07 6.85
N LYS A 206 -5.16 -24.45 7.44
CA LYS A 206 -5.18 -23.95 8.83
C LYS A 206 -3.94 -23.12 9.17
N ALA A 207 -3.53 -22.25 8.25
CA ALA A 207 -2.31 -21.45 8.36
C ALA A 207 -2.40 -20.14 7.59
N GLU A 208 -1.56 -19.17 7.98
CA GLU A 208 -1.31 -17.96 7.21
C GLU A 208 -0.63 -18.30 5.89
N ARG A 209 -1.08 -17.69 4.79
CA ARG A 209 -0.54 -17.93 3.46
C ARG A 209 -0.54 -16.67 2.63
N PHE A 210 0.47 -16.61 1.75
CA PHE A 210 0.51 -15.65 0.65
C PHE A 210 -0.01 -16.32 -0.62
N PHE A 211 -0.93 -15.66 -1.29
CA PHE A 211 -1.48 -16.10 -2.56
C PHE A 211 -1.15 -15.06 -3.63
N LYS A 212 -0.37 -15.44 -4.64
CA LYS A 212 -0.04 -14.56 -5.77
C LYS A 212 -1.31 -14.31 -6.59
N LEU A 213 -1.67 -13.04 -6.84
CA LEU A 213 -2.93 -12.70 -7.50
C LEU A 213 -3.03 -13.29 -8.92
N THR A 214 -1.94 -13.31 -9.66
CA THR A 214 -1.90 -13.88 -11.03
C THR A 214 -2.19 -15.39 -11.09
N ARG A 215 -2.18 -16.09 -9.95
CA ARG A 215 -2.50 -17.51 -9.83
C ARG A 215 -3.92 -17.78 -9.34
N MET A 216 -4.72 -16.73 -9.12
CA MET A 216 -6.10 -16.81 -8.64
C MET A 216 -7.06 -16.76 -9.84
N ARG A 217 -8.11 -17.60 -9.80
CA ARG A 217 -9.21 -17.58 -10.77
C ARG A 217 -10.53 -17.74 -10.03
N ASN A 218 -11.60 -17.31 -10.65
CA ASN A 218 -12.96 -17.49 -10.14
C ASN A 218 -13.14 -16.99 -8.70
N LEU A 219 -12.61 -15.78 -8.43
CA LEU A 219 -12.70 -15.16 -7.10
C LEU A 219 -14.13 -14.75 -6.78
N ILE A 220 -14.62 -15.20 -5.64
CA ILE A 220 -15.96 -14.87 -5.13
C ILE A 220 -15.82 -14.37 -3.68
N MET A 221 -16.42 -13.22 -3.40
CA MET A 221 -16.63 -12.74 -2.05
C MET A 221 -17.86 -13.42 -1.45
N ASN A 222 -17.66 -14.14 -0.34
CA ASN A 222 -18.73 -14.88 0.33
C ASN A 222 -19.59 -13.96 1.21
N SER A 223 -20.82 -14.36 1.49
CA SER A 223 -21.68 -13.69 2.48
C SER A 223 -21.21 -13.89 3.92
N LYS A 224 -20.36 -14.89 4.17
CA LYS A 224 -19.80 -15.19 5.50
C LYS A 224 -18.75 -14.19 5.93
N ASN A 225 -18.75 -13.82 7.20
CA ASN A 225 -17.75 -12.95 7.78
C ASN A 225 -16.40 -13.66 7.92
N ALA A 226 -15.31 -12.90 7.77
CA ALA A 226 -13.98 -13.36 8.08
C ALA A 226 -13.78 -13.29 9.62
N THR A 227 -13.94 -14.44 10.28
CA THR A 227 -13.88 -14.54 11.76
C THR A 227 -12.45 -14.64 12.30
N VAL A 228 -11.50 -15.08 11.47
CA VAL A 228 -10.10 -15.19 11.88
C VAL A 228 -9.41 -13.84 11.69
N THR A 229 -9.17 -13.16 12.80
CA THR A 229 -8.40 -11.92 12.82
C THR A 229 -6.91 -12.21 12.80
N LYS A 230 -6.16 -11.28 12.21
CA LYS A 230 -4.70 -11.34 12.18
C LYS A 230 -4.14 -11.26 13.60
N ASN A 231 -3.33 -12.22 13.99
CA ASN A 231 -2.57 -12.15 15.23
C ASN A 231 -1.41 -11.14 15.02
N SER A 232 -1.46 -10.00 15.68
CA SER A 232 -0.52 -8.87 15.45
C SER A 232 0.96 -9.22 15.66
N ALA A 233 1.25 -10.26 16.42
CA ALA A 233 2.60 -10.73 16.71
C ALA A 233 3.26 -11.53 15.56
N ALA A 234 2.48 -12.08 14.62
CA ALA A 234 2.97 -13.06 13.64
C ALA A 234 3.33 -12.46 12.28
N THR A 235 3.02 -11.20 12.02
CA THR A 235 3.29 -10.63 10.69
C THR A 235 4.70 -10.10 10.58
N LYS A 236 5.68 -10.96 10.74
CA LYS A 236 6.98 -10.69 10.14
C LYS A 236 6.78 -10.79 8.62
N LEU A 237 6.88 -9.68 7.92
CA LEU A 237 6.93 -9.60 6.43
C LEU A 237 8.06 -10.49 5.84
N ALA A 238 8.78 -11.20 6.69
CA ALA A 238 9.97 -11.97 6.42
C ALA A 238 9.71 -13.35 5.75
N GLN A 239 8.46 -13.79 5.66
CA GLN A 239 8.18 -15.14 5.15
C GLN A 239 7.36 -15.14 3.85
N ALA A 240 7.76 -14.36 2.86
CA ALA A 240 7.48 -14.79 1.49
C ALA A 240 8.42 -15.97 1.20
N PRO A 241 7.93 -17.09 0.64
CA PRO A 241 8.64 -18.38 0.61
C PRO A 241 10.04 -18.38 0.00
N ASP A 242 10.41 -17.38 -0.81
CA ASP A 242 11.64 -17.38 -1.59
C ASP A 242 12.79 -16.51 -1.06
N TYR A 243 12.58 -15.74 0.02
CA TYR A 243 13.62 -14.83 0.51
C TYR A 243 14.45 -15.38 1.68
N SER A 244 14.19 -16.62 2.13
CA SER A 244 15.03 -17.33 3.10
C SER A 244 16.17 -18.14 2.44
N ALA A 245 16.18 -18.22 1.11
CA ALA A 245 17.24 -18.91 0.39
C ALA A 245 18.57 -18.17 0.58
N PRO A 246 19.67 -18.87 0.82
CA PRO A 246 20.98 -18.27 0.94
C PRO A 246 21.33 -17.53 -0.35
N LEU A 247 21.93 -16.37 -0.21
CA LEU A 247 22.42 -15.61 -1.36
C LEU A 247 23.76 -16.22 -1.82
N ILE A 248 23.89 -16.39 -3.13
CA ILE A 248 25.13 -16.85 -3.76
C ILE A 248 25.64 -15.81 -4.74
N GLN A 249 26.96 -15.74 -4.84
CA GLN A 249 27.61 -14.92 -5.84
C GLN A 249 27.76 -15.74 -7.14
N VAL A 250 27.31 -15.15 -8.25
CA VAL A 250 27.42 -15.75 -9.58
C VAL A 250 28.35 -14.91 -10.43
N LYS A 251 29.32 -15.56 -11.10
CA LYS A 251 30.18 -14.95 -12.12
C LYS A 251 29.79 -15.51 -13.48
N ALA A 252 29.58 -14.62 -14.42
CA ALA A 252 29.20 -14.99 -15.78
C ALA A 252 29.91 -14.13 -16.81
N LYS A 253 29.98 -14.64 -18.03
CA LYS A 253 30.34 -13.90 -19.23
C LYS A 253 29.10 -13.74 -20.07
N ILE A 254 28.80 -12.51 -20.49
CA ILE A 254 27.58 -12.17 -21.21
C ILE A 254 27.90 -11.31 -22.44
N THR A 255 27.05 -11.37 -23.44
CA THR A 255 27.14 -10.49 -24.60
C THR A 255 26.73 -9.06 -24.26
N LYS A 256 27.23 -8.07 -24.97
CA LYS A 256 26.98 -6.65 -24.69
C LYS A 256 25.49 -6.31 -24.71
N GLU A 257 24.73 -6.90 -25.63
CA GLU A 257 23.32 -6.63 -25.89
C GLU A 257 22.41 -7.11 -24.74
N LYS A 258 22.90 -8.02 -23.89
CA LYS A 258 22.12 -8.61 -22.80
C LYS A 258 22.49 -8.14 -21.42
N VAL A 259 23.47 -7.24 -21.30
CA VAL A 259 23.90 -6.74 -19.97
C VAL A 259 22.79 -5.96 -19.27
N SER A 260 22.09 -5.07 -19.98
CA SER A 260 20.97 -4.32 -19.41
C SER A 260 19.89 -5.25 -18.88
N TYR A 261 19.52 -6.27 -19.67
CA TYR A 261 18.52 -7.26 -19.27
C TYR A 261 18.91 -8.05 -18.01
N LEU A 262 20.23 -8.32 -17.85
CA LEU A 262 20.72 -8.93 -16.60
C LEU A 262 20.61 -7.96 -15.42
N MET A 263 20.93 -6.68 -15.63
CA MET A 263 20.85 -5.64 -14.59
C MET A 263 19.41 -5.36 -14.15
N ASP A 264 18.43 -5.53 -15.03
CA ASP A 264 17.01 -5.44 -14.66
C ASP A 264 16.58 -6.56 -13.69
N SER A 265 17.27 -7.71 -13.73
CA SER A 265 16.96 -8.88 -12.92
C SER A 265 17.83 -9.00 -11.66
N PHE A 266 19.06 -8.50 -11.68
CA PHE A 266 20.06 -8.68 -10.62
C PHE A 266 20.89 -7.43 -10.37
N ILE A 267 21.21 -7.19 -9.10
CA ILE A 267 22.18 -6.16 -8.73
C ILE A 267 23.59 -6.68 -9.02
N CYS A 268 24.22 -6.13 -10.04
CA CYS A 268 25.59 -6.48 -10.41
C CYS A 268 26.60 -5.71 -9.54
N SER A 269 27.47 -6.45 -8.85
CA SER A 269 28.57 -5.89 -8.06
C SER A 269 29.80 -5.54 -8.90
N GLU A 270 29.93 -6.16 -10.07
CA GLU A 270 31.06 -5.94 -10.97
C GLU A 270 30.63 -6.14 -12.42
N ILE A 271 31.05 -5.22 -13.31
CA ILE A 271 30.82 -5.27 -14.76
C ILE A 271 32.13 -4.88 -15.44
N LYS A 272 32.80 -5.85 -16.09
CA LYS A 272 34.11 -5.66 -16.77
C LYS A 272 34.06 -6.01 -18.25
N PRO A 273 34.10 -5.00 -19.14
CA PRO A 273 34.23 -5.24 -20.57
C PRO A 273 35.53 -6.00 -20.90
N GLN A 274 35.44 -6.90 -21.86
CA GLN A 274 36.55 -7.70 -22.35
C GLN A 274 36.92 -7.25 -23.78
N LYS A 275 38.20 -7.44 -24.17
CA LYS A 275 38.70 -7.07 -25.50
C LYS A 275 37.95 -7.75 -26.65
N ASN A 276 37.32 -8.88 -26.41
CA ASN A 276 36.58 -9.65 -27.42
C ASN A 276 35.09 -9.25 -27.53
N GLY A 277 34.67 -8.10 -26.95
CA GLY A 277 33.32 -7.59 -27.01
C GLY A 277 32.35 -8.22 -26.01
N SER A 278 32.76 -9.21 -25.24
CA SER A 278 31.96 -9.76 -24.16
C SER A 278 32.17 -8.98 -22.86
N ILE A 279 31.29 -9.20 -21.88
CA ILE A 279 31.35 -8.55 -20.57
C ILE A 279 31.36 -9.62 -19.47
N ASN A 280 32.32 -9.52 -18.59
CA ASN A 280 32.33 -10.31 -17.36
C ASN A 280 31.50 -9.59 -16.29
N VAL A 281 30.57 -10.31 -15.69
CA VAL A 281 29.68 -9.77 -14.67
C VAL A 281 29.72 -10.61 -13.41
N THR A 282 29.61 -9.95 -12.28
CA THR A 282 29.46 -10.60 -10.96
C THR A 282 28.20 -10.05 -10.31
N PHE A 283 27.30 -10.91 -9.91
CA PHE A 283 26.04 -10.52 -9.26
C PHE A 283 25.69 -11.50 -8.14
N THR A 284 24.80 -11.07 -7.24
CA THR A 284 24.29 -11.86 -6.12
C THR A 284 22.84 -12.24 -6.37
N ALA A 285 22.49 -13.49 -6.15
CA ALA A 285 21.15 -14.00 -6.36
C ALA A 285 20.77 -15.05 -5.31
N PRO A 286 19.47 -15.24 -5.01
CA PRO A 286 19.02 -16.31 -4.13
C PRO A 286 19.25 -17.68 -4.78
N ASP A 287 19.73 -18.63 -3.99
CA ASP A 287 19.98 -20.00 -4.43
C ASP A 287 18.68 -20.80 -4.54
N THR A 288 17.96 -20.59 -5.61
CA THR A 288 16.65 -21.21 -5.87
C THR A 288 16.59 -21.74 -7.30
N PRO A 289 15.66 -22.67 -7.62
CA PRO A 289 15.39 -23.11 -9.00
C PRO A 289 15.07 -21.94 -9.96
N TRP A 290 14.46 -20.87 -9.45
CA TRP A 290 14.17 -19.65 -10.20
C TRP A 290 15.43 -19.02 -10.82
N LEU A 291 16.56 -19.03 -10.11
CA LEU A 291 17.82 -18.52 -10.65
C LEU A 291 18.22 -19.21 -11.96
N CYS A 292 18.16 -20.55 -11.98
CA CYS A 292 18.50 -21.29 -13.19
C CYS A 292 17.50 -21.04 -14.33
N GLN A 293 16.20 -20.86 -14.03
CA GLN A 293 15.18 -20.52 -15.03
C GLN A 293 15.46 -19.14 -15.67
N ILE A 294 15.77 -18.12 -14.87
CA ILE A 294 16.14 -16.80 -15.39
C ILE A 294 17.43 -16.89 -16.23
N LEU A 295 18.45 -17.58 -15.74
CA LEU A 295 19.70 -17.70 -16.50
C LEU A 295 19.52 -18.44 -17.84
N LEU A 296 18.63 -19.41 -17.90
CA LEU A 296 18.27 -20.10 -19.16
C LEU A 296 17.56 -19.17 -20.16
N SER A 297 16.82 -18.16 -19.70
CA SER A 297 16.14 -17.21 -20.58
C SER A 297 17.11 -16.36 -21.44
N PHE A 298 18.37 -16.28 -21.05
CA PHE A 298 19.42 -15.62 -21.82
C PHE A 298 19.94 -16.48 -23.01
N GLY A 299 19.55 -17.77 -23.06
CA GLY A 299 19.97 -18.68 -24.12
C GLY A 299 21.48 -18.84 -24.20
N SER A 300 22.03 -18.78 -25.41
CA SER A 300 23.47 -18.87 -25.68
C SER A 300 24.26 -17.59 -25.37
N GLN A 301 23.59 -16.51 -24.98
CA GLN A 301 24.21 -15.19 -24.80
C GLN A 301 24.83 -15.01 -23.42
N ILE A 302 24.64 -15.96 -22.51
CA ILE A 302 25.27 -15.99 -21.19
C ILE A 302 26.04 -17.30 -20.97
N LYS A 303 27.24 -17.21 -20.40
CA LYS A 303 28.03 -18.36 -19.96
C LYS A 303 28.35 -18.22 -18.49
N ILE A 304 27.87 -19.13 -17.67
CA ILE A 304 28.15 -19.15 -16.24
C ILE A 304 29.59 -19.66 -16.02
N LEU A 305 30.36 -18.90 -15.25
CA LEU A 305 31.73 -19.20 -14.91
C LEU A 305 31.78 -19.85 -13.51
N SER A 306 31.02 -19.34 -12.57
CA SER A 306 30.96 -19.77 -11.16
C SER A 306 29.58 -19.45 -10.57
N PRO A 307 29.02 -20.25 -9.65
CA PRO A 307 29.58 -21.51 -9.12
C PRO A 307 29.38 -22.72 -10.07
N VAL A 308 30.25 -23.71 -9.94
CA VAL A 308 30.23 -24.92 -10.79
C VAL A 308 28.90 -25.65 -10.74
N ARG A 309 28.23 -25.66 -9.58
CA ARG A 309 26.93 -26.30 -9.39
C ARG A 309 25.87 -25.69 -10.36
N ILE A 310 25.76 -24.36 -10.40
CA ILE A 310 24.80 -23.66 -11.28
C ILE A 310 25.10 -23.95 -12.76
N LYS A 311 26.41 -23.93 -13.13
CA LYS A 311 26.84 -24.29 -14.48
C LYS A 311 26.38 -25.70 -14.88
N LYS A 312 26.55 -26.69 -13.99
CA LYS A 312 26.15 -28.08 -14.21
C LYS A 312 24.62 -28.19 -14.37
N THR A 313 23.87 -27.58 -13.45
CA THR A 313 22.39 -27.58 -13.50
C THR A 313 21.87 -26.98 -14.84
N ILE A 314 22.42 -25.83 -15.27
CA ILE A 314 22.03 -25.20 -16.53
C ILE A 314 22.35 -26.11 -17.73
N SER A 315 23.53 -26.77 -17.73
CA SER A 315 23.91 -27.71 -18.78
C SER A 315 22.93 -28.89 -18.88
N GLU A 316 22.57 -29.50 -17.75
CA GLU A 316 21.62 -30.60 -17.67
C GLU A 316 20.20 -30.17 -18.14
N MET A 317 19.75 -28.96 -17.75
CA MET A 317 18.48 -28.41 -18.21
C MET A 317 18.48 -28.13 -19.70
N SER A 318 19.56 -27.57 -20.25
CA SER A 318 19.72 -27.30 -21.69
C SER A 318 19.71 -28.59 -22.51
N GLU A 319 20.34 -29.65 -22.02
CA GLU A 319 20.30 -30.96 -22.69
C GLU A 319 18.89 -31.56 -22.71
N LYS A 320 18.14 -31.43 -21.59
CA LYS A 320 16.74 -31.86 -21.55
C LYS A 320 15.87 -31.08 -22.52
N ILE A 321 16.05 -29.74 -22.60
CA ILE A 321 15.34 -28.90 -23.57
C ILE A 321 15.67 -29.35 -24.99
N PHE A 322 16.94 -29.54 -25.33
CA PHE A 322 17.35 -29.98 -26.66
C PHE A 322 16.67 -31.32 -27.06
N LYS A 323 16.54 -32.26 -26.11
CA LYS A 323 15.88 -33.55 -26.36
C LYS A 323 14.38 -33.43 -26.60
N LEU A 324 13.70 -32.37 -26.14
CA LEU A 324 12.27 -32.17 -26.39
C LEU A 324 11.97 -31.69 -27.82
N TYR A 325 12.96 -31.07 -28.50
CA TYR A 325 12.80 -30.49 -29.83
C TYR A 325 13.56 -31.27 -30.91
N LYS A 326 14.17 -32.39 -30.56
CA LYS A 326 14.80 -33.36 -31.48
C LYS A 326 13.89 -34.52 -31.81
#